data_d04bd60eb4a5e24997880f1534bb30cd
#
_entry.id   d04bd60eb4a5e24997880f1534bb30cd
#
_cell.length_a   1.000
_cell.length_b   1.000
_cell.length_c   1.000
_cell.angle_alpha   90.00
_cell.angle_beta   90.00
_cell.angle_gamma   90.00
#
_symmetry.space_group_name_H-M   'P 1'
#
loop_
_entity.id
_entity.type
_entity.pdbx_description
1 polymer ?
#
loop_
_entity_poly.entity_id
_entity_poly.type
_entity_poly.pdbx_seq_one_letter_code
_entity_poly.pdbx_strand_id
1 'polypeptide(L)'
;MLTATAQPATKTVRLKVIETSDVHGHFFPYDFMEKKPIKGTLVRANSYINKQRAKYGDNLLLIDNGDILQGQPCVYWSNYVMPEDENLAATVINYMKYDAETVGNHDIEPGHKVYDKWIREVRCPVLGANIVKEEYKNGEAAPDHIYTNLKPYSVHYKDGVKICVIGMLTPAIPNWLNKSIWKGIEFEEMVSCAKKWVKYIQDNEKPDLIFGLFHSGLNGGIKTDEYEEDGTESVAREVPGFDIIFFGHDHQVHNEWITNKEGKKVLCIDPSCYVKNVAEAEIELTYKNGHLVKKDIKGKIVSVLDEEIDQQMLNHFQPTIDKIKTYVNRRIGRFEHPIYTRESFFGNSAFTDLVHNLQMRISKAEISFNAPLAFNTIIKAGDVTQGDMFKLYRFENLMFVLRMTGEEVRKHLEFSYDMWVNTMTSPDDHALRLNDASKDDQQRTGFQYYTFNFDSAAGIDYSSFF
;
A
#
# COMPACT_ATOMS: atom_id res chain seq x y z
N MET A 1 -3.76 -37.17 56.71
CA MET A 1 -3.68 -37.15 55.23
C MET A 1 -3.38 -35.72 54.79
N LEU A 2 -2.15 -35.44 54.35
CA LEU A 2 -1.80 -34.17 53.74
C LEU A 2 -2.25 -34.21 52.29
N THR A 3 -3.30 -33.45 51.98
CA THR A 3 -3.69 -33.20 50.60
C THR A 3 -2.69 -32.22 50.00
N ALA A 4 -1.75 -32.74 49.19
CA ALA A 4 -0.91 -31.91 48.36
C ALA A 4 -1.83 -31.20 47.34
N THR A 5 -2.11 -29.93 47.54
CA THR A 5 -2.71 -29.11 46.54
C THR A 5 -1.68 -28.91 45.41
N ALA A 6 -1.88 -29.57 44.27
CA ALA A 6 -1.07 -29.36 43.10
C ALA A 6 -1.13 -27.83 42.76
N GLN A 7 0.03 -27.19 42.66
CA GLN A 7 0.09 -25.81 42.17
C GLN A 7 -0.51 -25.78 40.78
N PRO A 8 -1.35 -24.79 40.48
CA PRO A 8 -2.00 -24.67 39.16
C PRO A 8 -0.91 -24.57 38.07
N ALA A 9 -0.98 -25.48 37.10
CA ALA A 9 -0.03 -25.47 35.98
C ALA A 9 -0.14 -24.14 35.22
N THR A 10 0.95 -23.36 35.22
CA THR A 10 1.06 -22.10 34.48
C THR A 10 1.93 -22.36 33.26
N LYS A 11 1.42 -21.97 32.07
CA LYS A 11 2.15 -22.00 30.78
C LYS A 11 2.25 -20.58 30.25
N THR A 12 3.44 -20.18 29.79
CA THR A 12 3.64 -18.90 29.10
C THR A 12 4.02 -19.19 27.66
N VAL A 13 3.30 -18.59 26.72
CA VAL A 13 3.58 -18.67 25.27
C VAL A 13 4.07 -17.30 24.81
N ARG A 14 5.15 -17.29 24.03
CA ARG A 14 5.70 -16.08 23.40
C ARG A 14 5.59 -16.18 21.91
N LEU A 15 4.95 -15.18 21.30
CA LEU A 15 4.75 -15.05 19.87
C LEU A 15 5.42 -13.79 19.37
N LYS A 16 5.80 -13.82 18.10
CA LYS A 16 6.28 -12.66 17.34
C LYS A 16 5.42 -12.54 16.08
N VAL A 17 4.89 -11.36 15.82
CA VAL A 17 4.29 -11.02 14.53
C VAL A 17 5.16 -9.97 13.87
N ILE A 18 5.42 -10.11 12.57
CA ILE A 18 6.13 -9.12 11.75
C ILE A 18 5.27 -8.82 10.54
N GLU A 19 5.09 -7.53 10.27
CA GLU A 19 4.38 -7.00 9.12
C GLU A 19 5.32 -6.23 8.20
N THR A 20 5.12 -6.42 6.90
CA THR A 20 5.53 -5.49 5.84
C THR A 20 4.28 -4.88 5.22
N SER A 21 4.38 -3.66 4.71
CA SER A 21 3.29 -2.94 4.06
C SER A 21 3.82 -2.05 2.95
N ASP A 22 3.00 -1.75 1.95
CA ASP A 22 3.29 -0.76 0.92
C ASP A 22 4.69 -0.97 0.30
N VAL A 23 4.95 -2.22 -0.07
CA VAL A 23 6.26 -2.66 -0.58
C VAL A 23 6.58 -2.00 -1.92
N HIS A 24 5.57 -1.77 -2.80
CA HIS A 24 5.70 -1.08 -4.08
C HIS A 24 6.89 -1.55 -4.93
N GLY A 25 7.09 -2.87 -4.99
CA GLY A 25 8.15 -3.47 -5.79
C GLY A 25 9.57 -3.27 -5.26
N HIS A 26 9.74 -2.79 -4.03
CA HIS A 26 11.04 -2.68 -3.34
C HIS A 26 11.56 -4.05 -2.88
N PHE A 27 11.64 -4.98 -3.82
CA PHE A 27 12.10 -6.35 -3.56
C PHE A 27 13.60 -6.44 -3.41
N PHE A 28 14.35 -5.80 -4.33
CA PHE A 28 15.79 -5.97 -4.52
C PHE A 28 16.57 -4.71 -4.19
N PRO A 29 17.87 -4.81 -3.81
CA PRO A 29 18.67 -3.66 -3.39
C PRO A 29 19.14 -2.80 -4.59
N TYR A 30 18.24 -2.53 -5.53
CA TYR A 30 18.49 -1.76 -6.73
C TYR A 30 17.23 -1.02 -7.19
N ASP A 31 17.33 0.29 -7.36
CA ASP A 31 16.32 1.13 -7.97
C ASP A 31 16.42 1.04 -9.49
N PHE A 32 15.42 0.43 -10.11
CA PHE A 32 15.40 0.21 -11.57
C PHE A 32 15.08 1.49 -12.36
N MET A 33 14.50 2.51 -11.72
CA MET A 33 14.29 3.83 -12.33
C MET A 33 15.56 4.67 -12.28
N GLU A 34 16.12 4.83 -11.08
CA GLU A 34 17.32 5.66 -10.86
C GLU A 34 18.62 4.93 -11.17
N LYS A 35 18.57 3.63 -11.41
CA LYS A 35 19.71 2.74 -11.75
C LYS A 35 20.83 2.80 -10.71
N LYS A 36 20.46 2.82 -9.44
CA LYS A 36 21.38 2.89 -8.30
C LYS A 36 20.99 1.96 -7.17
N PRO A 37 21.92 1.62 -6.26
CA PRO A 37 21.58 0.85 -5.07
C PRO A 37 20.59 1.60 -4.17
N ILE A 38 19.67 0.83 -3.54
CA ILE A 38 18.74 1.31 -2.50
C ILE A 38 18.80 0.42 -1.27
N LYS A 39 18.38 0.95 -0.10
CA LYS A 39 18.44 0.24 1.17
C LYS A 39 17.12 -0.39 1.59
N GLY A 40 16.00 0.32 1.48
CA GLY A 40 14.66 -0.20 1.83
C GLY A 40 14.25 -1.29 0.85
N THR A 41 14.33 -2.57 1.23
CA THR A 41 14.04 -3.70 0.34
C THR A 41 13.72 -4.98 1.10
N LEU A 42 12.89 -5.84 0.49
CA LEU A 42 12.55 -7.15 1.08
C LEU A 42 13.78 -8.06 1.27
N VAL A 43 14.79 -7.96 0.43
CA VAL A 43 16.05 -8.73 0.61
C VAL A 43 16.75 -8.38 1.93
N ARG A 44 16.68 -7.13 2.39
CA ARG A 44 17.21 -6.73 3.70
C ARG A 44 16.25 -7.09 4.84
N ALA A 45 14.97 -6.84 4.65
CA ALA A 45 13.96 -7.26 5.62
C ALA A 45 14.02 -8.77 5.89
N ASN A 46 14.27 -9.58 4.84
CA ASN A 46 14.39 -11.03 5.00
C ASN A 46 15.56 -11.45 5.92
N SER A 47 16.68 -10.73 5.90
CA SER A 47 17.78 -10.95 6.87
C SER A 47 17.32 -10.73 8.30
N TYR A 48 16.58 -9.65 8.56
CA TYR A 48 15.99 -9.39 9.87
C TYR A 48 14.98 -10.47 10.26
N ILE A 49 14.05 -10.79 9.36
CA ILE A 49 13.01 -11.81 9.57
C ILE A 49 13.65 -13.17 9.88
N ASN A 50 14.70 -13.55 9.16
CA ASN A 50 15.41 -14.82 9.40
C ASN A 50 16.10 -14.88 10.79
N LYS A 51 16.64 -13.73 11.26
CA LYS A 51 17.15 -13.63 12.66
C LYS A 51 16.00 -13.84 13.67
N GLN A 52 14.82 -13.27 13.41
CA GLN A 52 13.65 -13.47 14.28
C GLN A 52 13.11 -14.90 14.20
N ARG A 53 13.08 -15.51 13.00
CA ARG A 53 12.73 -16.93 12.84
C ARG A 53 13.65 -17.86 13.63
N ALA A 54 14.96 -17.59 13.63
CA ALA A 54 15.91 -18.35 14.42
C ALA A 54 15.62 -18.25 15.94
N LYS A 55 15.07 -17.13 16.41
CA LYS A 55 14.75 -16.90 17.82
C LYS A 55 13.38 -17.46 18.23
N TYR A 56 12.36 -17.29 17.39
CA TYR A 56 10.97 -17.64 17.73
C TYR A 56 10.49 -18.96 17.12
N GLY A 57 11.22 -19.52 16.13
CA GLY A 57 10.81 -20.73 15.43
C GLY A 57 9.41 -20.61 14.82
N ASP A 58 8.58 -21.62 15.04
CA ASP A 58 7.20 -21.65 14.55
C ASP A 58 6.27 -20.62 15.22
N ASN A 59 6.74 -19.97 16.30
CA ASN A 59 5.99 -18.93 17.00
C ASN A 59 6.11 -17.54 16.36
N LEU A 60 6.73 -17.43 15.19
CA LEU A 60 6.71 -16.24 14.36
C LEU A 60 5.56 -16.32 13.33
N LEU A 61 4.82 -15.24 13.18
CA LEU A 61 3.86 -15.00 12.11
C LEU A 61 4.37 -13.85 11.25
N LEU A 62 4.49 -14.07 9.94
CA LEU A 62 4.91 -13.05 8.97
C LEU A 62 3.73 -12.71 8.06
N ILE A 63 3.35 -11.44 7.99
CA ILE A 63 2.20 -10.95 7.24
C ILE A 63 2.58 -9.76 6.36
N ASP A 64 1.89 -9.60 5.22
CA ASP A 64 2.05 -8.45 4.31
C ASP A 64 0.71 -7.73 4.13
N ASN A 65 0.74 -6.41 4.12
CA ASN A 65 -0.45 -5.58 4.11
C ASN A 65 -0.80 -4.98 2.74
N GLY A 66 -0.33 -5.59 1.66
CA GLY A 66 -0.70 -5.18 0.30
C GLY A 66 0.13 -4.02 -0.27
N ASP A 67 -0.34 -3.51 -1.42
CA ASP A 67 0.36 -2.56 -2.28
C ASP A 67 1.73 -3.11 -2.73
N ILE A 68 1.69 -4.31 -3.29
CA ILE A 68 2.88 -5.02 -3.77
C ILE A 68 2.97 -5.06 -5.30
N LEU A 69 1.83 -4.91 -6.02
CA LEU A 69 1.75 -5.08 -7.49
C LEU A 69 2.02 -3.81 -8.30
N GLN A 70 2.40 -2.69 -7.68
CA GLN A 70 2.70 -1.41 -8.34
C GLN A 70 3.95 -0.78 -7.73
N GLY A 71 4.68 0.05 -8.48
CA GLY A 71 5.79 0.86 -7.99
C GLY A 71 7.07 0.72 -8.82
N GLN A 72 8.03 -0.07 -8.39
CA GLN A 72 9.28 -0.25 -9.13
C GLN A 72 9.05 -0.93 -10.51
N PRO A 73 9.84 -0.60 -11.54
CA PRO A 73 9.73 -1.20 -12.88
C PRO A 73 9.77 -2.72 -12.93
N CYS A 74 10.28 -3.38 -11.91
CA CYS A 74 10.29 -4.85 -11.81
C CYS A 74 8.87 -5.41 -11.73
N VAL A 75 7.95 -4.71 -11.07
CA VAL A 75 6.54 -5.12 -10.97
C VAL A 75 5.84 -4.92 -12.32
N TYR A 76 6.02 -3.74 -12.95
CA TYR A 76 5.52 -3.50 -14.29
C TYR A 76 6.02 -4.57 -15.30
N TRP A 77 7.31 -4.90 -15.23
CA TRP A 77 7.90 -5.92 -16.09
C TRP A 77 7.21 -7.28 -15.91
N SER A 78 6.96 -7.68 -14.66
CA SER A 78 6.24 -8.90 -14.35
C SER A 78 4.79 -8.87 -14.85
N ASN A 79 4.07 -7.77 -14.57
CA ASN A 79 2.64 -7.69 -14.84
C ASN A 79 2.30 -7.58 -16.32
N TYR A 80 3.12 -6.86 -17.11
CA TYR A 80 2.76 -6.46 -18.47
C TYR A 80 3.76 -6.89 -19.57
N VAL A 81 5.02 -7.10 -19.20
CA VAL A 81 6.05 -7.53 -20.20
C VAL A 81 6.19 -9.03 -20.20
N MET A 82 6.08 -9.67 -19.04
CA MET A 82 6.16 -11.13 -18.88
C MET A 82 4.90 -11.69 -18.20
N PRO A 83 3.69 -11.39 -18.71
CA PRO A 83 2.44 -11.76 -18.04
C PRO A 83 2.20 -13.28 -17.98
N GLU A 84 2.88 -14.06 -18.80
CA GLU A 84 2.76 -15.53 -18.81
C GLU A 84 3.71 -16.22 -17.82
N ASP A 85 4.78 -15.51 -17.37
CA ASP A 85 5.68 -16.02 -16.35
C ASP A 85 4.97 -15.97 -14.97
N GLU A 86 5.45 -16.73 -13.97
CA GLU A 86 4.96 -16.64 -12.59
C GLU A 86 5.10 -15.19 -12.10
N ASN A 87 4.07 -14.66 -11.44
CA ASN A 87 4.07 -13.27 -10.96
C ASN A 87 5.22 -13.04 -9.98
N LEU A 88 6.03 -12.01 -10.21
CA LEU A 88 7.23 -11.76 -9.43
C LEU A 88 6.92 -11.49 -7.95
N ALA A 89 5.86 -10.74 -7.66
CA ALA A 89 5.44 -10.47 -6.28
C ALA A 89 5.06 -11.79 -5.59
N ALA A 90 4.28 -12.65 -6.26
CA ALA A 90 3.94 -13.98 -5.73
C ALA A 90 5.19 -14.83 -5.47
N THR A 91 6.16 -14.83 -6.38
CA THR A 91 7.41 -15.59 -6.17
C THR A 91 8.22 -15.09 -4.99
N VAL A 92 8.25 -13.77 -4.76
CA VAL A 92 8.96 -13.16 -3.61
C VAL A 92 8.25 -13.49 -2.30
N ILE A 93 6.93 -13.31 -2.23
CA ILE A 93 6.11 -13.67 -1.06
C ILE A 93 6.26 -15.16 -0.72
N ASN A 94 6.19 -16.03 -1.73
CA ASN A 94 6.35 -17.47 -1.58
C ASN A 94 7.77 -17.86 -1.09
N TYR A 95 8.80 -17.18 -1.60
CA TYR A 95 10.18 -17.40 -1.17
C TYR A 95 10.37 -17.04 0.30
N MET A 96 9.86 -15.90 0.73
CA MET A 96 9.94 -15.40 2.09
C MET A 96 9.02 -16.16 3.06
N LYS A 97 8.09 -16.99 2.56
CA LYS A 97 7.14 -17.80 3.34
C LYS A 97 6.28 -16.96 4.27
N TYR A 98 5.56 -16.01 3.67
CA TYR A 98 4.54 -15.28 4.40
C TYR A 98 3.41 -16.22 4.85
N ASP A 99 2.82 -15.93 6.01
CA ASP A 99 1.71 -16.70 6.58
C ASP A 99 0.34 -16.17 6.11
N ALA A 100 0.22 -14.87 5.83
CA ALA A 100 -0.97 -14.22 5.25
C ALA A 100 -0.58 -12.92 4.53
N GLU A 101 -1.41 -12.52 3.58
CA GLU A 101 -1.29 -11.29 2.81
C GLU A 101 -2.67 -10.66 2.64
N THR A 102 -2.78 -9.34 2.50
CA THR A 102 -4.03 -8.67 2.12
C THR A 102 -3.85 -7.93 0.79
N VAL A 103 -4.95 -7.42 0.25
CA VAL A 103 -4.97 -6.67 -1.01
C VAL A 103 -4.89 -5.19 -0.70
N GLY A 104 -4.00 -4.46 -1.39
CA GLY A 104 -3.96 -3.00 -1.39
C GLY A 104 -4.70 -2.40 -2.59
N ASN A 105 -4.88 -1.08 -2.61
CA ASN A 105 -5.55 -0.39 -3.72
C ASN A 105 -4.74 -0.46 -5.02
N HIS A 106 -3.42 -0.38 -4.93
CA HIS A 106 -2.53 -0.57 -6.08
C HIS A 106 -2.40 -2.03 -6.53
N ASP A 107 -2.92 -2.99 -5.76
CA ASP A 107 -3.03 -4.37 -6.21
C ASP A 107 -4.29 -4.60 -7.07
N ILE A 108 -5.34 -3.79 -6.89
CA ILE A 108 -6.53 -3.79 -7.75
C ILE A 108 -6.28 -3.04 -9.07
N GLU A 109 -5.44 -2.01 -9.04
CA GLU A 109 -5.18 -1.09 -10.17
C GLU A 109 -4.79 -1.80 -11.48
N PRO A 110 -3.95 -2.85 -11.50
CA PRO A 110 -3.54 -3.52 -12.74
C PRO A 110 -4.66 -4.38 -13.38
N GLY A 111 -5.81 -4.51 -12.72
CA GLY A 111 -6.99 -5.20 -13.23
C GLY A 111 -6.95 -6.72 -13.06
N HIS A 112 -8.10 -7.35 -13.34
CA HIS A 112 -8.35 -8.78 -13.16
C HIS A 112 -7.27 -9.72 -13.70
N LYS A 113 -6.70 -9.42 -14.87
CA LYS A 113 -5.68 -10.29 -15.46
C LYS A 113 -4.43 -10.43 -14.59
N VAL A 114 -4.12 -9.40 -13.82
CA VAL A 114 -2.93 -9.36 -12.96
C VAL A 114 -3.26 -9.82 -11.56
N TYR A 115 -4.20 -9.18 -10.87
CA TYR A 115 -4.45 -9.51 -9.48
C TYR A 115 -5.09 -10.88 -9.28
N ASP A 116 -5.98 -11.34 -10.16
CA ASP A 116 -6.53 -12.71 -10.07
C ASP A 116 -5.44 -13.78 -10.26
N LYS A 117 -4.45 -13.49 -11.13
CA LYS A 117 -3.31 -14.37 -11.32
C LYS A 117 -2.43 -14.39 -10.08
N TRP A 118 -2.06 -13.22 -9.57
CA TRP A 118 -1.25 -13.07 -8.35
C TRP A 118 -1.89 -13.78 -7.16
N ILE A 119 -3.20 -13.55 -6.88
CA ILE A 119 -3.92 -14.22 -5.79
C ILE A 119 -3.84 -15.75 -5.91
N ARG A 120 -3.91 -16.31 -7.12
CA ARG A 120 -3.81 -17.76 -7.33
C ARG A 120 -2.39 -18.31 -7.15
N GLU A 121 -1.37 -17.50 -7.41
CA GLU A 121 0.03 -17.92 -7.37
C GLU A 121 0.68 -17.73 -5.99
N VAL A 122 0.12 -16.86 -5.15
CA VAL A 122 0.51 -16.71 -3.74
C VAL A 122 0.06 -17.96 -2.96
N ARG A 123 0.97 -18.53 -2.16
CA ARG A 123 0.71 -19.78 -1.42
C ARG A 123 0.03 -19.56 -0.07
N CYS A 124 0.26 -18.43 0.58
CA CYS A 124 -0.47 -18.08 1.78
C CYS A 124 -1.87 -17.56 1.43
N PRO A 125 -2.81 -17.54 2.39
CA PRO A 125 -4.11 -16.90 2.19
C PRO A 125 -3.96 -15.42 1.86
N VAL A 126 -4.57 -14.99 0.76
CA VAL A 126 -4.75 -13.56 0.43
C VAL A 126 -6.11 -13.14 0.96
N LEU A 127 -6.13 -12.11 1.80
CA LEU A 127 -7.28 -11.73 2.61
C LEU A 127 -8.01 -10.50 2.06
N GLY A 128 -9.34 -10.47 2.22
CA GLY A 128 -10.16 -9.33 1.78
C GLY A 128 -11.61 -9.50 2.25
N ALA A 129 -11.86 -9.33 3.56
CA ALA A 129 -13.16 -9.56 4.17
C ALA A 129 -14.27 -8.64 3.65
N ASN A 130 -13.90 -7.43 3.21
CA ASN A 130 -14.82 -6.45 2.65
C ASN A 130 -14.78 -6.37 1.11
N ILE A 131 -14.08 -7.29 0.46
CA ILE A 131 -14.04 -7.43 -1.00
C ILE A 131 -15.03 -8.54 -1.37
N VAL A 132 -16.25 -8.17 -1.69
CA VAL A 132 -17.36 -9.11 -1.91
C VAL A 132 -17.74 -9.21 -3.39
N LYS A 133 -18.35 -10.29 -3.78
CA LYS A 133 -19.01 -10.37 -5.08
C LYS A 133 -20.18 -9.37 -5.15
N GLU A 134 -20.39 -8.76 -6.30
CA GLU A 134 -21.35 -7.68 -6.49
C GLU A 134 -22.77 -8.02 -6.02
N GLU A 135 -23.21 -9.28 -6.20
CA GLU A 135 -24.53 -9.76 -5.77
C GLU A 135 -24.71 -9.88 -4.25
N TYR A 136 -23.60 -9.83 -3.47
CA TYR A 136 -23.62 -10.00 -2.01
C TYR A 136 -23.27 -8.72 -1.24
N LYS A 137 -23.25 -7.58 -1.90
CA LYS A 137 -23.01 -6.28 -1.24
C LYS A 137 -23.93 -6.08 -0.04
N ASN A 138 -23.34 -5.74 1.10
CA ASN A 138 -24.05 -5.57 2.39
C ASN A 138 -24.76 -6.82 2.92
N GLY A 139 -24.38 -8.02 2.42
CA GLY A 139 -24.86 -9.29 2.91
C GLY A 139 -24.34 -9.67 4.30
N GLU A 140 -24.74 -10.85 4.77
CA GLU A 140 -24.19 -11.42 6.00
C GLU A 140 -22.74 -11.88 5.81
N ALA A 141 -22.00 -12.07 6.92
CA ALA A 141 -20.66 -12.63 6.87
C ALA A 141 -20.73 -14.11 6.47
N ALA A 142 -20.41 -14.39 5.23
CA ALA A 142 -20.33 -15.74 4.68
C ALA A 142 -19.10 -15.87 3.77
N PRO A 143 -18.25 -16.89 3.96
CA PRO A 143 -17.01 -17.05 3.18
C PRO A 143 -17.22 -17.16 1.67
N ASP A 144 -18.35 -17.67 1.21
CA ASP A 144 -18.70 -17.78 -0.20
C ASP A 144 -19.18 -16.47 -0.84
N HIS A 145 -19.48 -15.45 -0.04
CA HIS A 145 -19.78 -14.09 -0.50
C HIS A 145 -18.52 -13.30 -0.90
N ILE A 146 -17.36 -13.68 -0.38
CA ILE A 146 -16.08 -13.03 -0.68
C ILE A 146 -15.70 -13.25 -2.14
N TYR A 147 -15.02 -12.26 -2.72
CA TYR A 147 -14.55 -12.35 -4.10
C TYR A 147 -13.66 -13.57 -4.30
N THR A 148 -13.77 -14.18 -5.48
CA THR A 148 -13.15 -15.47 -5.83
C THR A 148 -11.65 -15.50 -5.50
N ASN A 149 -11.22 -16.60 -4.87
CA ASN A 149 -9.87 -16.88 -4.38
C ASN A 149 -9.39 -16.06 -3.17
N LEU A 150 -10.05 -14.99 -2.78
CA LEU A 150 -9.80 -14.31 -1.51
C LEU A 150 -10.38 -15.10 -0.33
N LYS A 151 -9.84 -14.83 0.84
CA LYS A 151 -10.40 -15.31 2.12
C LYS A 151 -10.77 -14.11 2.98
N PRO A 152 -11.85 -14.17 3.77
CA PRO A 152 -12.18 -13.09 4.69
C PRO A 152 -11.19 -13.01 5.86
N TYR A 153 -10.69 -14.15 6.30
CA TYR A 153 -9.72 -14.29 7.36
C TYR A 153 -8.89 -15.57 7.19
N SER A 154 -7.80 -15.63 7.91
CA SER A 154 -6.98 -16.84 8.06
C SER A 154 -6.89 -17.28 9.51
N VAL A 155 -6.66 -18.58 9.73
CA VAL A 155 -6.49 -19.19 11.06
C VAL A 155 -5.11 -19.77 11.19
N HIS A 156 -4.40 -19.40 12.24
CA HIS A 156 -3.04 -19.85 12.52
C HIS A 156 -2.97 -20.46 13.92
N TYR A 157 -2.14 -21.50 14.07
CA TYR A 157 -1.87 -22.15 15.36
C TYR A 157 -0.38 -22.03 15.66
N LYS A 158 -0.04 -21.38 16.77
CA LYS A 158 1.33 -21.16 17.23
C LYS A 158 1.45 -21.58 18.70
N ASP A 159 2.16 -22.67 19.01
CA ASP A 159 2.28 -23.26 20.36
C ASP A 159 0.95 -23.47 21.09
N GLY A 160 -0.09 -23.87 20.35
CA GLY A 160 -1.44 -24.11 20.86
C GLY A 160 -2.31 -22.86 20.99
N VAL A 161 -1.81 -21.67 20.64
CA VAL A 161 -2.58 -20.43 20.54
C VAL A 161 -3.27 -20.37 19.18
N LYS A 162 -4.58 -20.15 19.18
CA LYS A 162 -5.37 -19.95 17.97
C LYS A 162 -5.48 -18.46 17.65
N ILE A 163 -4.99 -18.07 16.49
CA ILE A 163 -4.96 -16.67 16.00
C ILE A 163 -5.80 -16.58 14.75
N CYS A 164 -6.72 -15.62 14.69
CA CYS A 164 -7.43 -15.26 13.46
C CYS A 164 -6.94 -13.90 12.96
N VAL A 165 -6.65 -13.81 11.66
CA VAL A 165 -6.25 -12.56 10.98
C VAL A 165 -7.33 -12.20 9.98
N ILE A 166 -7.97 -11.04 10.12
CA ILE A 166 -9.00 -10.50 9.22
C ILE A 166 -8.31 -9.50 8.29
N GLY A 167 -8.38 -9.72 6.98
CA GLY A 167 -7.88 -8.74 5.99
C GLY A 167 -8.99 -7.81 5.51
N MET A 168 -8.71 -6.53 5.35
CA MET A 168 -9.61 -5.56 4.72
C MET A 168 -8.84 -4.55 3.88
N LEU A 169 -9.53 -4.04 2.85
CA LEU A 169 -9.06 -2.99 1.95
C LEU A 169 -9.87 -1.71 2.18
N THR A 170 -9.25 -0.54 1.96
CA THR A 170 -9.99 0.72 1.90
C THR A 170 -11.17 0.62 0.94
N PRO A 171 -12.37 1.07 1.33
CA PRO A 171 -13.54 1.03 0.45
C PRO A 171 -13.54 2.11 -0.63
N ALA A 172 -12.54 2.99 -0.68
CA ALA A 172 -12.49 4.14 -1.59
C ALA A 172 -12.11 3.80 -3.04
N ILE A 173 -11.89 2.53 -3.37
CA ILE A 173 -11.52 2.06 -4.72
C ILE A 173 -12.40 2.66 -5.84
N PRO A 174 -13.74 2.76 -5.71
CA PRO A 174 -14.59 3.33 -6.76
C PRO A 174 -14.32 4.81 -7.07
N ASN A 175 -13.67 5.55 -6.18
CA ASN A 175 -13.31 6.96 -6.41
C ASN A 175 -12.08 7.11 -7.30
N TRP A 176 -11.22 6.10 -7.35
CA TRP A 176 -9.94 6.18 -8.06
C TRP A 176 -9.92 5.34 -9.33
N LEU A 177 -10.60 4.20 -9.31
CA LEU A 177 -10.47 3.19 -10.36
C LEU A 177 -11.78 3.01 -11.13
N ASN A 178 -11.66 2.90 -12.45
CA ASN A 178 -12.80 2.62 -13.31
C ASN A 178 -13.43 1.26 -13.00
N LYS A 179 -14.77 1.18 -12.99
CA LYS A 179 -15.53 -0.07 -12.72
C LYS A 179 -15.08 -1.26 -13.58
N SER A 180 -14.54 -1.03 -14.78
CA SER A 180 -14.05 -2.14 -15.63
C SER A 180 -12.86 -2.90 -15.03
N ILE A 181 -12.08 -2.25 -14.14
CA ILE A 181 -10.91 -2.85 -13.48
C ILE A 181 -11.34 -3.80 -12.36
N TRP A 182 -12.45 -3.50 -11.70
CA TRP A 182 -12.98 -4.26 -10.56
C TRP A 182 -14.44 -4.72 -10.80
N LYS A 183 -14.80 -5.02 -12.06
CA LYS A 183 -16.13 -5.51 -12.43
C LYS A 183 -16.46 -6.81 -11.69
N GLY A 184 -17.67 -6.89 -11.12
CA GLY A 184 -18.13 -8.06 -10.34
C GLY A 184 -17.68 -8.06 -8.88
N ILE A 185 -17.06 -6.96 -8.44
CA ILE A 185 -16.61 -6.75 -7.05
C ILE A 185 -17.33 -5.55 -6.47
N GLU A 186 -17.59 -5.58 -5.18
CA GLU A 186 -17.98 -4.44 -4.36
C GLU A 186 -17.09 -4.36 -3.11
N PHE A 187 -16.95 -3.16 -2.58
CA PHE A 187 -16.13 -2.87 -1.40
C PHE A 187 -17.07 -2.40 -0.29
N GLU A 188 -17.15 -3.17 0.80
CA GLU A 188 -18.00 -2.83 1.94
C GLU A 188 -17.29 -1.85 2.89
N GLU A 189 -18.10 -1.03 3.58
CA GLU A 189 -17.62 -0.14 4.63
C GLU A 189 -16.97 -0.95 5.78
N MET A 190 -15.82 -0.45 6.27
CA MET A 190 -14.93 -1.22 7.12
C MET A 190 -15.53 -1.54 8.51
N VAL A 191 -16.19 -0.58 9.17
CA VAL A 191 -16.70 -0.77 10.54
C VAL A 191 -17.83 -1.80 10.56
N SER A 192 -18.77 -1.70 9.63
CA SER A 192 -19.89 -2.65 9.52
C SER A 192 -19.41 -4.04 9.13
N CYS A 193 -18.47 -4.12 8.18
CA CYS A 193 -17.85 -5.37 7.76
C CYS A 193 -17.08 -6.03 8.92
N ALA A 194 -16.23 -5.26 9.62
CA ALA A 194 -15.49 -5.76 10.77
C ALA A 194 -16.40 -6.30 11.88
N LYS A 195 -17.51 -5.60 12.19
CA LYS A 195 -18.49 -6.07 13.19
C LYS A 195 -19.05 -7.44 12.80
N LYS A 196 -19.41 -7.63 11.53
CA LYS A 196 -19.95 -8.92 11.02
C LYS A 196 -18.90 -10.04 11.16
N TRP A 197 -17.67 -9.80 10.71
CA TRP A 197 -16.63 -10.83 10.71
C TRP A 197 -16.06 -11.13 12.10
N VAL A 198 -15.88 -10.13 12.98
CA VAL A 198 -15.47 -10.39 14.37
C VAL A 198 -16.51 -11.27 15.07
N LYS A 199 -17.80 -10.95 14.91
CA LYS A 199 -18.87 -11.81 15.48
C LYS A 199 -18.82 -13.23 14.90
N TYR A 200 -18.71 -13.36 13.57
CA TYR A 200 -18.64 -14.68 12.92
C TYR A 200 -17.45 -15.51 13.46
N ILE A 201 -16.28 -14.91 13.59
CA ILE A 201 -15.07 -15.56 14.08
C ILE A 201 -15.22 -15.96 15.55
N GLN A 202 -15.76 -15.08 16.40
CA GLN A 202 -15.99 -15.39 17.82
C GLN A 202 -16.97 -16.56 17.99
N ASP A 203 -18.01 -16.62 17.18
CA ASP A 203 -19.02 -17.67 17.26
C ASP A 203 -18.50 -19.02 16.73
N ASN A 204 -17.74 -19.02 15.64
CA ASN A 204 -17.35 -20.23 14.92
C ASN A 204 -15.93 -20.71 15.23
N GLU A 205 -14.96 -19.79 15.40
CA GLU A 205 -13.54 -20.13 15.56
C GLU A 205 -13.08 -20.10 17.01
N LYS A 206 -13.64 -19.21 17.83
CA LYS A 206 -13.28 -19.02 19.26
C LYS A 206 -11.77 -18.85 19.45
N PRO A 207 -11.12 -17.87 18.79
CA PRO A 207 -9.68 -17.69 18.86
C PRO A 207 -9.23 -17.11 20.20
N ASP A 208 -7.95 -17.29 20.52
CA ASP A 208 -7.28 -16.62 21.65
C ASP A 208 -6.94 -15.16 21.29
N LEU A 209 -6.63 -14.90 20.00
CA LEU A 209 -6.26 -13.60 19.46
C LEU A 209 -6.96 -13.32 18.13
N ILE A 210 -7.40 -12.07 17.93
CA ILE A 210 -7.89 -11.57 16.64
C ILE A 210 -7.03 -10.40 16.20
N PHE A 211 -6.45 -10.48 15.01
CA PHE A 211 -5.70 -9.41 14.37
C PHE A 211 -6.48 -8.85 13.18
N GLY A 212 -6.40 -7.54 13.00
CA GLY A 212 -6.69 -6.88 11.72
C GLY A 212 -5.43 -6.80 10.88
N LEU A 213 -5.58 -6.92 9.56
CA LEU A 213 -4.57 -6.66 8.54
C LEU A 213 -5.25 -5.78 7.49
N PHE A 214 -5.15 -4.45 7.69
CA PHE A 214 -5.99 -3.50 6.99
C PHE A 214 -5.19 -2.61 6.06
N HIS A 215 -5.42 -2.73 4.77
CA HIS A 215 -4.87 -1.77 3.81
C HIS A 215 -5.78 -0.52 3.75
N SER A 216 -5.68 0.29 4.78
CA SER A 216 -6.42 1.54 5.01
C SER A 216 -5.68 2.32 6.09
N GLY A 217 -5.44 3.62 5.89
CA GLY A 217 -4.72 4.46 6.82
C GLY A 217 -5.40 4.58 8.19
N LEU A 218 -4.72 5.25 9.12
CA LEU A 218 -5.24 5.39 10.48
C LEU A 218 -6.57 6.13 10.50
N ASN A 219 -6.57 7.35 9.95
CA ASN A 219 -7.75 8.20 9.82
C ASN A 219 -7.50 9.29 8.76
N GLY A 220 -8.53 9.82 8.15
CA GLY A 220 -8.44 10.87 7.14
C GLY A 220 -8.91 10.41 5.77
N GLY A 221 -8.25 10.92 4.71
CA GLY A 221 -8.61 10.61 3.34
C GLY A 221 -10.01 11.05 2.94
N ILE A 222 -10.61 10.33 2.00
CA ILE A 222 -11.96 10.60 1.49
C ILE A 222 -12.99 10.14 2.51
N LYS A 223 -13.90 11.05 2.87
CA LYS A 223 -15.04 10.73 3.73
C LYS A 223 -16.34 11.06 3.02
N THR A 224 -17.20 10.06 2.92
CA THR A 224 -18.55 10.15 2.35
C THR A 224 -19.59 9.77 3.38
N ASP A 225 -20.88 9.84 3.03
CA ASP A 225 -21.95 9.32 3.88
C ASP A 225 -21.94 7.76 3.95
N GLU A 226 -21.26 7.09 3.02
CA GLU A 226 -21.26 5.65 2.90
C GLU A 226 -20.01 5.00 3.52
N TYR A 227 -18.85 5.69 3.53
CA TYR A 227 -17.58 5.14 4.04
C TYR A 227 -16.52 6.21 4.34
N GLU A 228 -15.51 5.80 5.09
CA GLU A 228 -14.23 6.49 5.29
C GLU A 228 -13.13 5.74 4.54
N GLU A 229 -12.25 6.46 3.82
CA GLU A 229 -11.07 5.88 3.15
C GLU A 229 -10.12 5.26 4.19
N ASP A 230 -9.74 6.05 5.18
CA ASP A 230 -8.85 5.65 6.27
C ASP A 230 -9.68 5.32 7.52
N GLY A 231 -10.17 4.08 7.56
CA GLY A 231 -11.14 3.62 8.57
C GLY A 231 -10.54 2.83 9.73
N THR A 232 -9.22 2.70 9.84
CA THR A 232 -8.56 1.85 10.86
C THR A 232 -8.88 2.32 12.28
N GLU A 233 -8.80 3.63 12.58
CA GLU A 233 -9.15 4.17 13.89
C GLU A 233 -10.62 3.94 14.23
N SER A 234 -11.52 4.14 13.26
CA SER A 234 -12.97 3.93 13.44
C SER A 234 -13.27 2.46 13.76
N VAL A 235 -12.61 1.50 13.07
CA VAL A 235 -12.73 0.07 13.40
C VAL A 235 -12.19 -0.21 14.81
N ALA A 236 -10.99 0.28 15.14
CA ALA A 236 -10.38 0.05 16.45
C ALA A 236 -11.27 0.55 17.60
N ARG A 237 -11.95 1.71 17.41
CA ARG A 237 -12.85 2.29 18.42
C ARG A 237 -14.19 1.59 18.51
N GLU A 238 -14.81 1.28 17.35
CA GLU A 238 -16.21 0.87 17.28
C GLU A 238 -16.41 -0.65 17.25
N VAL A 239 -15.35 -1.45 17.05
CA VAL A 239 -15.45 -2.90 16.91
C VAL A 239 -14.62 -3.61 17.97
N PRO A 240 -15.21 -3.93 19.14
CA PRO A 240 -14.54 -4.74 20.15
C PRO A 240 -14.19 -6.13 19.62
N GLY A 241 -13.03 -6.64 20.05
CA GLY A 241 -12.58 -8.00 19.71
C GLY A 241 -11.18 -8.06 19.14
N PHE A 242 -10.69 -7.01 18.50
CA PHE A 242 -9.31 -6.94 18.04
C PHE A 242 -8.33 -6.79 19.19
N ASP A 243 -7.21 -7.52 19.14
CA ASP A 243 -6.05 -7.36 20.01
C ASP A 243 -5.02 -6.41 19.38
N ILE A 244 -4.78 -6.57 18.06
CA ILE A 244 -3.86 -5.77 17.25
C ILE A 244 -4.50 -5.50 15.88
N ILE A 245 -4.29 -4.31 15.34
CA ILE A 245 -4.54 -3.99 13.94
C ILE A 245 -3.21 -3.57 13.32
N PHE A 246 -2.70 -4.39 12.43
CA PHE A 246 -1.64 -4.07 11.50
C PHE A 246 -2.26 -3.36 10.31
N PHE A 247 -1.66 -2.25 9.85
CA PHE A 247 -2.27 -1.45 8.80
C PHE A 247 -1.23 -0.71 7.94
N GLY A 248 -1.67 -0.06 6.85
CA GLY A 248 -0.82 0.67 5.91
C GLY A 248 -1.64 1.66 5.09
N HIS A 249 -1.26 1.90 3.82
CA HIS A 249 -1.93 2.79 2.86
C HIS A 249 -1.55 4.27 2.98
N ASP A 250 -1.52 4.85 4.17
CA ASP A 250 -1.21 6.28 4.34
C ASP A 250 0.29 6.60 4.27
N HIS A 251 1.15 5.57 4.19
CA HIS A 251 2.59 5.66 4.12
C HIS A 251 3.25 6.34 5.32
N GLN A 252 2.60 6.35 6.47
CA GLN A 252 3.10 6.96 7.70
C GLN A 252 3.52 5.89 8.70
N VAL A 253 4.33 6.27 9.68
CA VAL A 253 4.73 5.38 10.77
C VAL A 253 3.79 5.56 11.93
N HIS A 254 3.10 4.50 12.33
CA HIS A 254 2.23 4.48 13.49
C HIS A 254 2.59 3.36 14.47
N ASN A 255 2.47 3.63 15.75
CA ASN A 255 2.58 2.63 16.82
C ASN A 255 1.85 3.15 18.07
N GLU A 256 0.56 2.96 18.14
CA GLU A 256 -0.28 3.58 19.16
C GLU A 256 -1.37 2.65 19.68
N TRP A 257 -1.85 2.98 20.87
CA TRP A 257 -2.93 2.26 21.55
C TRP A 257 -4.22 3.03 21.45
N ILE A 258 -5.22 2.44 20.82
CA ILE A 258 -6.57 3.00 20.73
C ILE A 258 -7.47 2.29 21.71
N THR A 259 -8.28 3.06 22.46
CA THR A 259 -9.26 2.50 23.39
C THR A 259 -10.60 2.34 22.70
N ASN A 260 -11.12 1.11 22.65
CA ASN A 260 -12.41 0.82 22.06
C ASN A 260 -13.58 1.19 22.99
N LYS A 261 -14.81 1.12 22.47
CA LYS A 261 -16.04 1.48 23.21
C LYS A 261 -16.32 0.62 24.45
N GLU A 262 -15.63 -0.53 24.61
CA GLU A 262 -15.70 -1.35 25.83
C GLU A 262 -14.56 -1.02 26.83
N GLY A 263 -13.74 -0.01 26.56
CA GLY A 263 -12.61 0.39 27.40
C GLY A 263 -11.37 -0.50 27.26
N LYS A 264 -11.33 -1.42 26.28
CA LYS A 264 -10.16 -2.26 25.99
C LYS A 264 -9.25 -1.55 25.00
N LYS A 265 -7.93 -1.77 25.16
CA LYS A 265 -6.92 -1.20 24.28
C LYS A 265 -6.64 -2.14 23.11
N VAL A 266 -6.55 -1.57 21.92
CA VAL A 266 -6.15 -2.22 20.66
C VAL A 266 -4.85 -1.57 20.21
N LEU A 267 -3.81 -2.36 19.94
CA LEU A 267 -2.58 -1.85 19.31
C LEU A 267 -2.84 -1.62 17.82
N CYS A 268 -2.62 -0.39 17.33
CA CYS A 268 -2.63 -0.06 15.92
C CYS A 268 -1.20 0.27 15.49
N ILE A 269 -0.69 -0.42 14.45
CA ILE A 269 0.71 -0.32 14.06
C ILE A 269 0.88 -0.40 12.53
N ASP A 270 1.72 0.51 11.98
CA ASP A 270 2.03 0.65 10.55
C ASP A 270 3.52 0.92 10.38
N PRO A 271 4.26 0.15 9.55
CA PRO A 271 5.68 0.35 9.30
C PRO A 271 5.99 1.49 8.30
N SER A 272 4.99 2.13 7.69
CA SER A 272 5.13 2.97 6.51
C SER A 272 5.48 2.15 5.25
N CYS A 273 6.01 2.79 4.22
CA CYS A 273 6.20 2.22 2.88
C CYS A 273 7.65 1.92 2.51
N TYR A 274 7.83 1.25 1.34
CA TYR A 274 9.10 1.00 0.67
C TYR A 274 10.09 0.20 1.51
N VAL A 275 9.59 -0.64 2.41
CA VAL A 275 10.40 -1.54 3.25
C VAL A 275 11.55 -0.81 3.97
N LYS A 276 11.32 0.43 4.41
CA LYS A 276 12.27 1.15 5.28
C LYS A 276 12.27 0.57 6.69
N ASN A 277 11.09 0.15 7.11
CA ASN A 277 10.83 -0.48 8.40
C ASN A 277 10.00 -1.74 8.23
N VAL A 278 9.91 -2.50 9.31
CA VAL A 278 8.87 -3.50 9.55
C VAL A 278 8.16 -3.15 10.85
N ALA A 279 6.86 -3.42 10.93
CA ALA A 279 6.16 -3.38 12.20
C ALA A 279 6.25 -4.75 12.87
N GLU A 280 6.46 -4.76 14.19
CA GLU A 280 6.49 -6.01 14.94
C GLU A 280 5.67 -5.91 16.21
N ALA A 281 5.04 -7.02 16.58
CA ALA A 281 4.42 -7.21 17.87
C ALA A 281 5.05 -8.39 18.61
N GLU A 282 5.48 -8.15 19.84
CA GLU A 282 5.81 -9.22 20.79
C GLU A 282 4.62 -9.47 21.67
N ILE A 283 4.19 -10.73 21.76
CA ILE A 283 2.99 -11.13 22.49
C ILE A 283 3.38 -12.20 23.50
N GLU A 284 3.10 -11.96 24.78
CA GLU A 284 3.26 -12.93 25.85
C GLU A 284 1.89 -13.28 26.44
N LEU A 285 1.49 -14.55 26.30
CA LEU A 285 0.25 -15.10 26.81
C LEU A 285 0.50 -15.99 28.00
N THR A 286 -0.19 -15.75 29.11
CA THR A 286 -0.13 -16.59 30.29
C THR A 286 -1.41 -17.38 30.46
N TYR A 287 -1.28 -18.70 30.47
CA TYR A 287 -2.36 -19.64 30.72
C TYR A 287 -2.27 -20.19 32.12
N LYS A 288 -3.40 -20.36 32.80
CA LYS A 288 -3.52 -20.99 34.12
C LYS A 288 -4.58 -22.07 34.03
N ASN A 289 -4.21 -23.32 34.29
CA ASN A 289 -5.10 -24.49 34.12
C ASN A 289 -5.76 -24.56 32.72
N GLY A 290 -5.02 -24.18 31.65
CA GLY A 290 -5.52 -24.17 30.29
C GLY A 290 -6.36 -22.94 29.89
N HIS A 291 -6.62 -22.01 30.81
CA HIS A 291 -7.36 -20.77 30.51
C HIS A 291 -6.39 -19.59 30.37
N LEU A 292 -6.59 -18.79 29.34
CA LEU A 292 -5.85 -17.55 29.11
C LEU A 292 -6.21 -16.54 30.21
N VAL A 293 -5.22 -16.09 31.00
CA VAL A 293 -5.43 -15.18 32.14
C VAL A 293 -4.72 -13.84 31.95
N LYS A 294 -3.76 -13.74 31.06
CA LYS A 294 -3.02 -12.50 30.77
C LYS A 294 -2.57 -12.46 29.31
N LYS A 295 -2.75 -11.30 28.67
CA LYS A 295 -2.16 -10.90 27.39
C LYS A 295 -1.25 -9.70 27.67
N ASP A 296 0.01 -9.78 27.24
CA ASP A 296 0.97 -8.67 27.25
C ASP A 296 1.45 -8.48 25.80
N ILE A 297 1.14 -7.33 25.21
CA ILE A 297 1.41 -7.02 23.80
C ILE A 297 2.27 -5.77 23.76
N LYS A 298 3.32 -5.79 22.91
CA LYS A 298 4.24 -4.66 22.71
C LYS A 298 4.49 -4.49 21.23
N GLY A 299 4.09 -3.33 20.70
CA GLY A 299 4.39 -2.92 19.33
C GLY A 299 5.75 -2.23 19.22
N LYS A 300 6.42 -2.43 18.11
CA LYS A 300 7.68 -1.76 17.78
C LYS A 300 7.83 -1.60 16.28
N ILE A 301 8.29 -0.42 15.85
CA ILE A 301 8.77 -0.19 14.47
C ILE A 301 10.27 -0.40 14.43
N VAL A 302 10.72 -1.24 13.51
CA VAL A 302 12.12 -1.62 13.37
C VAL A 302 12.63 -1.24 11.98
N SER A 303 13.61 -0.35 11.93
CA SER A 303 14.28 -0.02 10.67
C SER A 303 15.11 -1.20 10.18
N VAL A 304 14.95 -1.55 8.91
CA VAL A 304 15.72 -2.62 8.24
C VAL A 304 16.74 -2.06 7.23
N LEU A 305 16.93 -0.73 7.21
CA LEU A 305 17.81 -0.07 6.26
C LEU A 305 19.29 -0.47 6.39
N ASP A 306 19.73 -0.80 7.59
CA ASP A 306 21.10 -1.18 7.87
C ASP A 306 21.30 -2.69 8.09
N GLU A 307 20.25 -3.47 7.85
CA GLU A 307 20.37 -4.93 7.82
C GLU A 307 21.21 -5.39 6.63
N GLU A 308 21.93 -6.48 6.83
CA GLU A 308 22.70 -7.11 5.76
C GLU A 308 21.78 -7.60 4.63
N ILE A 309 22.30 -7.64 3.42
CA ILE A 309 21.59 -8.25 2.28
C ILE A 309 21.51 -9.76 2.48
N ASP A 310 20.32 -10.34 2.39
CA ASP A 310 20.17 -11.79 2.30
C ASP A 310 20.74 -12.27 0.96
N GLN A 311 21.98 -12.74 1.00
CA GLN A 311 22.69 -13.14 -0.20
C GLN A 311 22.09 -14.37 -0.88
N GLN A 312 21.43 -15.25 -0.11
CA GLN A 312 20.76 -16.42 -0.65
C GLN A 312 19.53 -16.01 -1.48
N MET A 313 18.71 -15.12 -0.92
CA MET A 313 17.56 -14.54 -1.63
C MET A 313 18.03 -13.76 -2.86
N LEU A 314 19.04 -12.89 -2.73
CA LEU A 314 19.55 -12.11 -3.85
C LEU A 314 20.05 -13.01 -5.00
N ASN A 315 20.83 -14.04 -4.68
CA ASN A 315 21.34 -14.99 -5.68
C ASN A 315 20.21 -15.78 -6.35
N HIS A 316 19.17 -16.14 -5.61
CA HIS A 316 17.99 -16.81 -6.16
C HIS A 316 17.30 -15.98 -7.26
N PHE A 317 17.13 -14.67 -7.01
CA PHE A 317 16.46 -13.75 -7.93
C PHE A 317 17.41 -13.08 -8.94
N GLN A 318 18.73 -13.30 -8.87
CA GLN A 318 19.69 -12.63 -9.74
C GLN A 318 19.38 -12.76 -11.25
N PRO A 319 18.97 -13.95 -11.76
CA PRO A 319 18.62 -14.09 -13.18
C PRO A 319 17.43 -13.20 -13.57
N THR A 320 16.44 -13.03 -12.69
CA THR A 320 15.28 -12.16 -12.93
C THR A 320 15.70 -10.69 -12.87
N ILE A 321 16.52 -10.30 -11.89
CA ILE A 321 17.08 -8.95 -11.78
C ILE A 321 17.82 -8.55 -13.05
N ASP A 322 18.61 -9.46 -13.65
CA ASP A 322 19.37 -9.19 -14.87
C ASP A 322 18.47 -9.01 -16.10
N LYS A 323 17.37 -9.78 -16.20
CA LYS A 323 16.34 -9.58 -17.23
C LYS A 323 15.67 -8.20 -17.09
N ILE A 324 15.29 -7.81 -15.88
CA ILE A 324 14.67 -6.51 -15.60
C ILE A 324 15.64 -5.37 -15.93
N LYS A 325 16.90 -5.48 -15.51
CA LYS A 325 17.96 -4.52 -15.90
C LYS A 325 18.11 -4.39 -17.40
N THR A 326 18.06 -5.49 -18.12
CA THR A 326 18.11 -5.48 -19.59
C THR A 326 16.91 -4.73 -20.18
N TYR A 327 15.70 -4.98 -19.65
CA TYR A 327 14.47 -4.30 -20.05
C TYR A 327 14.53 -2.80 -19.82
N VAL A 328 14.84 -2.34 -18.59
CA VAL A 328 14.85 -0.92 -18.28
C VAL A 328 15.97 -0.15 -18.99
N ASN A 329 17.04 -0.83 -19.39
CA ASN A 329 18.13 -0.23 -20.16
C ASN A 329 17.91 -0.26 -21.68
N ARG A 330 16.82 -0.88 -22.17
CA ARG A 330 16.51 -0.91 -23.59
C ARG A 330 16.29 0.52 -24.11
N ARG A 331 17.08 0.91 -25.12
CA ARG A 331 16.93 2.18 -25.80
C ARG A 331 15.58 2.22 -26.54
N ILE A 332 14.82 3.29 -26.37
CA ILE A 332 13.51 3.50 -27.02
C ILE A 332 13.46 4.76 -27.88
N GLY A 333 14.41 5.67 -27.71
CA GLY A 333 14.45 6.93 -28.47
C GLY A 333 15.67 7.77 -28.16
N ARG A 334 15.55 9.06 -28.49
CA ARG A 334 16.57 10.07 -28.21
C ARG A 334 15.90 11.42 -28.00
N PHE A 335 16.35 12.15 -27.00
CA PHE A 335 16.02 13.57 -26.83
C PHE A 335 17.21 14.44 -27.24
N GLU A 336 16.93 15.52 -27.97
CA GLU A 336 17.98 16.51 -28.37
C GLU A 336 18.34 17.45 -27.22
N HIS A 337 17.35 17.73 -26.34
CA HIS A 337 17.49 18.58 -25.18
C HIS A 337 17.07 17.83 -23.90
N PRO A 338 17.62 18.19 -22.74
CA PRO A 338 17.17 17.58 -21.49
C PRO A 338 15.74 18.03 -21.14
N ILE A 339 15.00 17.17 -20.43
CA ILE A 339 13.68 17.48 -19.90
C ILE A 339 13.79 17.61 -18.38
N TYR A 340 13.31 18.73 -17.85
CA TYR A 340 13.28 19.05 -16.41
C TYR A 340 11.83 19.13 -15.94
N THR A 341 11.42 18.25 -15.02
CA THR A 341 10.06 18.30 -14.49
C THR A 341 9.79 19.55 -13.63
N ARG A 342 10.83 20.11 -13.02
CA ARG A 342 10.72 21.31 -12.19
C ARG A 342 10.15 22.52 -12.93
N GLU A 343 10.43 22.67 -14.22
CA GLU A 343 9.93 23.78 -15.03
C GLU A 343 8.41 23.82 -15.08
N SER A 344 7.75 22.67 -15.04
CA SER A 344 6.28 22.54 -15.10
C SER A 344 5.53 23.18 -13.91
N PHE A 345 6.23 23.45 -12.81
CA PHE A 345 5.65 24.12 -11.65
C PHE A 345 5.53 25.64 -11.82
N PHE A 346 6.16 26.19 -12.84
CA PHE A 346 6.23 27.64 -13.08
C PHE A 346 5.68 28.05 -14.46
N GLY A 347 5.14 27.12 -15.23
CA GLY A 347 4.57 27.36 -16.55
C GLY A 347 4.82 26.26 -17.55
N ASN A 348 4.76 26.59 -18.84
CA ASN A 348 4.99 25.63 -19.91
C ASN A 348 6.40 25.01 -19.82
N SER A 349 6.45 23.70 -20.02
CA SER A 349 7.70 22.95 -19.93
C SER A 349 7.74 21.83 -20.97
N ALA A 350 8.95 21.42 -21.34
CA ALA A 350 9.15 20.26 -22.23
C ALA A 350 8.50 18.97 -21.68
N PHE A 351 8.40 18.84 -20.35
CA PHE A 351 7.72 17.70 -19.71
C PHE A 351 6.21 17.72 -19.93
N THR A 352 5.54 18.82 -19.56
CA THR A 352 4.09 18.94 -19.71
C THR A 352 3.68 18.91 -21.18
N ASP A 353 4.44 19.57 -22.06
CA ASP A 353 4.19 19.55 -23.51
C ASP A 353 4.29 18.12 -24.10
N LEU A 354 5.27 17.34 -23.66
CA LEU A 354 5.40 15.95 -24.09
C LEU A 354 4.16 15.13 -23.72
N VAL A 355 3.72 15.22 -22.47
CA VAL A 355 2.57 14.44 -21.97
C VAL A 355 1.26 14.92 -22.62
N HIS A 356 1.00 16.23 -22.64
CA HIS A 356 -0.20 16.79 -23.27
C HIS A 356 -0.30 16.44 -24.76
N ASN A 357 0.79 16.60 -25.51
CA ASN A 357 0.82 16.26 -26.92
C ASN A 357 0.54 14.78 -27.16
N LEU A 358 1.09 13.87 -26.33
CA LEU A 358 0.81 12.44 -26.42
C LEU A 358 -0.66 12.14 -26.10
N GLN A 359 -1.20 12.71 -25.02
CA GLN A 359 -2.60 12.51 -24.64
C GLN A 359 -3.55 13.00 -25.74
N MET A 360 -3.39 14.21 -26.28
CA MET A 360 -4.21 14.73 -27.37
C MET A 360 -4.06 13.93 -28.65
N ARG A 361 -2.84 13.48 -28.97
CA ARG A 361 -2.58 12.67 -30.18
C ARG A 361 -3.27 11.31 -30.12
N ILE A 362 -3.28 10.67 -28.95
CA ILE A 362 -3.84 9.32 -28.73
C ILE A 362 -5.37 9.42 -28.62
N SER A 363 -5.88 10.32 -27.77
CA SER A 363 -7.31 10.45 -27.47
C SER A 363 -8.10 11.15 -28.56
N LYS A 364 -7.46 12.04 -29.34
CA LYS A 364 -8.09 13.01 -30.25
C LYS A 364 -8.95 14.04 -29.53
N ALA A 365 -8.78 14.20 -28.22
CA ALA A 365 -9.45 15.26 -27.46
C ALA A 365 -8.86 16.62 -27.80
N GLU A 366 -9.68 17.68 -27.65
CA GLU A 366 -9.29 19.06 -27.92
C GLU A 366 -8.47 19.66 -26.79
N ILE A 367 -8.70 19.20 -25.54
CA ILE A 367 -8.04 19.67 -24.33
C ILE A 367 -7.42 18.48 -23.61
N SER A 368 -6.26 18.70 -23.04
CA SER A 368 -5.56 17.71 -22.21
C SER A 368 -5.28 18.31 -20.83
N PHE A 369 -5.51 17.54 -19.76
CA PHE A 369 -5.10 17.86 -18.40
C PHE A 369 -3.97 16.93 -17.96
N ASN A 370 -2.98 17.46 -17.25
CA ASN A 370 -1.88 16.68 -16.73
C ASN A 370 -1.18 17.41 -15.59
N ALA A 371 -0.83 16.66 -14.54
CA ALA A 371 -0.06 17.14 -13.39
C ALA A 371 1.42 16.77 -13.47
N PRO A 372 2.34 17.60 -12.92
CA PRO A 372 3.73 17.27 -12.77
C PRO A 372 3.89 16.26 -11.62
N LEU A 373 4.20 15.00 -11.95
CA LEU A 373 4.26 13.90 -10.99
C LEU A 373 5.54 13.85 -10.16
N ALA A 374 6.56 14.63 -10.52
CA ALA A 374 7.85 14.68 -9.84
C ALA A 374 8.45 16.07 -9.92
N PHE A 375 9.03 16.57 -8.81
CA PHE A 375 9.59 17.93 -8.75
C PHE A 375 10.97 18.04 -9.39
N ASN A 376 11.89 17.10 -9.11
CA ASN A 376 13.31 17.22 -9.50
C ASN A 376 13.78 16.09 -10.44
N THR A 377 12.92 15.58 -11.30
CA THR A 377 13.34 14.58 -12.28
C THR A 377 13.97 15.25 -13.50
N ILE A 378 15.08 14.68 -13.95
CA ILE A 378 15.81 15.14 -15.13
C ILE A 378 16.02 13.95 -16.05
N ILE A 379 15.55 14.06 -17.30
CA ILE A 379 15.95 13.17 -18.37
C ILE A 379 16.97 13.91 -19.21
N LYS A 380 18.18 13.36 -19.27
CA LYS A 380 19.31 13.99 -20.02
C LYS A 380 19.08 13.95 -21.52
N ALA A 381 19.65 14.88 -22.24
CA ALA A 381 19.77 14.79 -23.68
C ALA A 381 20.60 13.56 -24.08
N GLY A 382 20.31 12.97 -25.23
CA GLY A 382 20.93 11.74 -25.69
C GLY A 382 19.95 10.58 -25.78
N ASP A 383 20.46 9.37 -25.68
CA ASP A 383 19.65 8.16 -25.76
C ASP A 383 18.71 8.06 -24.55
N VAL A 384 17.46 7.71 -24.85
CA VAL A 384 16.38 7.54 -23.87
C VAL A 384 16.07 6.05 -23.75
N THR A 385 15.97 5.59 -22.52
CA THR A 385 15.70 4.18 -22.21
C THR A 385 14.29 3.97 -21.67
N GLN A 386 13.85 2.71 -21.63
CA GLN A 386 12.57 2.35 -21.02
C GLN A 386 12.49 2.83 -19.57
N GLY A 387 13.57 2.72 -18.80
CA GLY A 387 13.64 3.19 -17.41
C GLY A 387 13.45 4.71 -17.27
N ASP A 388 13.83 5.49 -18.27
CA ASP A 388 13.63 6.96 -18.22
C ASP A 388 12.14 7.33 -18.33
N MET A 389 11.31 6.49 -18.95
CA MET A 389 9.86 6.72 -19.00
C MET A 389 9.20 6.58 -17.63
N PHE A 390 9.65 5.62 -16.81
CA PHE A 390 9.18 5.49 -15.44
C PHE A 390 9.58 6.69 -14.55
N LYS A 391 10.67 7.39 -14.88
CA LYS A 391 11.02 8.65 -14.20
C LYS A 391 10.08 9.79 -14.54
N LEU A 392 9.64 9.87 -15.80
CA LEU A 392 8.71 10.89 -16.26
C LEU A 392 7.29 10.64 -15.77
N TYR A 393 6.84 9.38 -15.89
CA TYR A 393 5.49 8.97 -15.51
C TYR A 393 5.56 7.60 -14.83
N ARG A 394 5.47 7.59 -13.50
CA ARG A 394 5.67 6.39 -12.67
C ARG A 394 4.41 5.58 -12.40
N PHE A 395 3.23 6.16 -12.66
CA PHE A 395 1.95 5.54 -12.36
C PHE A 395 1.33 4.90 -13.61
N GLU A 396 0.64 3.79 -13.43
CA GLU A 396 -0.01 3.01 -14.49
C GLU A 396 -1.46 3.46 -14.68
N ASN A 397 -1.64 4.77 -14.88
CA ASN A 397 -2.97 5.37 -14.98
C ASN A 397 -3.63 5.08 -16.33
N LEU A 398 -4.94 4.87 -16.30
CA LEU A 398 -5.76 4.84 -17.50
C LEU A 398 -6.04 6.27 -17.99
N MET A 399 -5.95 6.47 -19.29
CA MET A 399 -6.33 7.74 -19.91
C MET A 399 -7.84 7.78 -20.14
N PHE A 400 -8.50 8.82 -19.64
CA PHE A 400 -9.94 9.06 -19.84
C PHE A 400 -10.17 10.22 -20.78
N VAL A 401 -11.26 10.12 -21.55
CA VAL A 401 -11.81 11.21 -22.34
C VAL A 401 -13.16 11.59 -21.76
N LEU A 402 -13.26 12.82 -21.28
CA LEU A 402 -14.45 13.36 -20.64
C LEU A 402 -15.10 14.41 -21.58
N ARG A 403 -16.42 14.49 -21.54
CA ARG A 403 -17.15 15.60 -22.16
C ARG A 403 -17.42 16.66 -21.10
N MET A 404 -16.83 17.83 -21.26
CA MET A 404 -16.92 18.92 -20.30
C MET A 404 -17.41 20.17 -20.98
N THR A 405 -18.13 21.01 -20.24
CA THR A 405 -18.46 22.38 -20.62
C THR A 405 -17.29 23.32 -20.33
N GLY A 406 -17.23 24.48 -20.98
CA GLY A 406 -16.19 25.48 -20.66
C GLY A 406 -16.18 25.92 -19.19
N GLU A 407 -17.35 25.93 -18.53
CA GLU A 407 -17.46 26.26 -17.11
C GLU A 407 -16.87 25.17 -16.22
N GLU A 408 -17.04 23.90 -16.55
CA GLU A 408 -16.43 22.78 -15.83
C GLU A 408 -14.91 22.77 -16.02
N VAL A 409 -14.42 23.04 -17.24
CA VAL A 409 -12.97 23.20 -17.50
C VAL A 409 -12.40 24.32 -16.64
N ARG A 410 -13.08 25.49 -16.60
CA ARG A 410 -12.65 26.62 -15.76
C ARG A 410 -12.59 26.26 -14.29
N LYS A 411 -13.65 25.65 -13.75
CA LYS A 411 -13.72 25.23 -12.35
C LYS A 411 -12.64 24.20 -11.99
N HIS A 412 -12.37 23.25 -12.88
CA HIS A 412 -11.32 22.26 -12.68
C HIS A 412 -9.94 22.93 -12.58
N LEU A 413 -9.62 23.85 -13.47
CA LEU A 413 -8.36 24.60 -13.41
C LEU A 413 -8.27 25.48 -12.17
N GLU A 414 -9.34 26.20 -11.81
CA GLU A 414 -9.35 27.01 -10.59
C GLU A 414 -9.12 26.15 -9.34
N PHE A 415 -9.77 25.00 -9.24
CA PHE A 415 -9.57 24.06 -8.14
C PHE A 415 -8.12 23.54 -8.08
N SER A 416 -7.54 23.18 -9.22
CA SER A 416 -6.16 22.72 -9.31
C SER A 416 -5.16 23.81 -8.90
N TYR A 417 -5.30 24.99 -9.48
CA TYR A 417 -4.40 26.10 -9.18
C TYR A 417 -4.55 26.65 -7.77
N ASP A 418 -5.73 26.54 -7.14
CA ASP A 418 -5.91 26.90 -5.72
C ASP A 418 -5.10 26.00 -4.77
N MET A 419 -4.88 24.76 -5.12
CA MET A 419 -3.98 23.87 -4.35
C MET A 419 -2.50 24.15 -4.61
N TRP A 420 -2.16 24.66 -5.77
CA TRP A 420 -0.80 24.75 -6.26
C TRP A 420 -0.15 26.12 -6.01
N VAL A 421 -0.90 27.18 -6.31
CA VAL A 421 -0.37 28.53 -6.41
C VAL A 421 -0.85 29.36 -5.22
N ASN A 422 0.07 30.18 -4.68
CA ASN A 422 -0.22 31.10 -3.60
C ASN A 422 -0.81 32.40 -4.11
N THR A 423 -1.71 33.02 -3.36
CA THR A 423 -2.12 34.39 -3.58
C THR A 423 -1.07 35.30 -2.94
N MET A 424 -0.26 35.95 -3.75
CA MET A 424 0.79 36.84 -3.26
C MET A 424 0.21 38.16 -2.76
N THR A 425 0.57 38.53 -1.53
CA THR A 425 0.18 39.80 -0.90
C THR A 425 1.38 40.74 -0.78
N SER A 426 2.57 40.25 -1.01
CA SER A 426 3.85 40.94 -0.92
C SER A 426 4.82 40.42 -1.99
N PRO A 427 5.76 41.24 -2.48
CA PRO A 427 6.83 40.81 -3.40
C PRO A 427 7.73 39.69 -2.82
N ASP A 428 7.76 39.54 -1.51
CA ASP A 428 8.56 38.53 -0.81
C ASP A 428 7.83 37.21 -0.65
N ASP A 429 6.55 37.14 -1.01
CA ASP A 429 5.76 35.91 -0.92
C ASP A 429 6.21 34.92 -2.00
N HIS A 430 6.19 33.63 -1.65
CA HIS A 430 6.49 32.57 -2.60
C HIS A 430 5.28 32.29 -3.51
N ALA A 431 5.50 32.19 -4.81
CA ALA A 431 4.43 31.93 -5.79
C ALA A 431 3.74 30.59 -5.64
N LEU A 432 4.41 29.59 -5.02
CA LEU A 432 3.88 28.26 -4.80
C LEU A 432 3.43 28.09 -3.35
N ARG A 433 2.38 27.29 -3.12
CA ARG A 433 1.90 26.94 -1.77
C ARG A 433 2.82 25.90 -1.16
N LEU A 434 3.75 26.36 -0.33
CA LEU A 434 4.71 25.52 0.38
C LEU A 434 4.30 25.33 1.84
N ASN A 435 4.64 24.15 2.39
CA ASN A 435 4.57 23.91 3.81
C ASN A 435 5.59 24.77 4.56
N ASP A 436 5.30 25.07 5.82
CA ASP A 436 6.31 25.52 6.76
C ASP A 436 7.43 24.47 6.84
N ALA A 437 8.69 24.90 6.80
CA ALA A 437 9.85 24.00 6.82
C ALA A 437 9.85 23.00 8.01
N SER A 438 9.12 23.31 9.09
CA SER A 438 8.91 22.43 10.23
C SER A 438 7.92 21.26 9.96
N LYS A 439 7.19 21.31 8.84
CA LYS A 439 6.17 20.33 8.44
C LYS A 439 6.50 19.65 7.12
N ASP A 440 7.78 19.72 6.69
CA ASP A 440 8.21 19.09 5.46
C ASP A 440 8.07 17.57 5.56
N ASP A 441 7.11 17.06 4.81
CA ASP A 441 6.99 15.65 4.57
C ASP A 441 7.65 15.33 3.22
N GLN A 442 8.51 14.32 3.22
CA GLN A 442 9.29 13.93 2.05
C GLN A 442 8.43 13.52 0.84
N GLN A 443 7.15 13.18 1.05
CA GLN A 443 6.23 12.77 -0.01
C GLN A 443 5.71 13.97 -0.80
N ARG A 444 5.48 15.11 -0.14
CA ARG A 444 4.96 16.33 -0.76
C ARG A 444 6.05 17.24 -1.31
N THR A 445 7.31 16.92 -1.07
CA THR A 445 8.45 17.70 -1.59
C THR A 445 8.41 19.18 -1.15
N GLY A 446 7.87 19.44 0.04
CA GLY A 446 7.67 20.81 0.58
C GLY A 446 6.37 21.49 0.17
N PHE A 447 5.53 20.89 -0.66
CA PHE A 447 4.21 21.44 -1.03
C PHE A 447 3.15 21.16 0.03
N GLN A 448 2.14 22.03 0.14
CA GLN A 448 0.99 21.82 1.03
C GLN A 448 0.10 20.65 0.55
N TYR A 449 0.03 20.45 -0.78
CA TYR A 449 -0.78 19.43 -1.42
C TYR A 449 0.09 18.52 -2.29
N TYR A 450 -0.40 17.36 -2.64
CA TYR A 450 0.30 16.43 -3.53
C TYR A 450 0.37 16.97 -4.96
N THR A 451 1.53 16.87 -5.58
CA THR A 451 1.79 17.42 -6.92
C THR A 451 0.98 16.74 -8.02
N PHE A 452 0.48 15.54 -7.81
CA PHE A 452 -0.41 14.87 -8.76
C PHE A 452 -1.82 15.49 -8.86
N ASN A 453 -2.13 16.47 -8.00
CA ASN A 453 -3.35 17.28 -8.08
C ASN A 453 -3.14 18.61 -8.82
N PHE A 454 -1.94 18.90 -9.31
CA PHE A 454 -1.58 20.19 -9.93
C PHE A 454 -1.78 20.13 -11.45
N ASP A 455 -3.01 19.88 -11.89
CA ASP A 455 -3.33 19.82 -13.31
C ASP A 455 -3.12 21.16 -13.99
N SER A 456 -2.36 21.16 -15.05
CA SER A 456 -2.31 22.18 -16.10
C SER A 456 -3.10 21.72 -17.32
N ALA A 457 -3.36 22.61 -18.26
CA ALA A 457 -4.07 22.27 -19.49
C ALA A 457 -3.29 22.67 -20.75
N ALA A 458 -3.51 21.91 -21.82
CA ALA A 458 -3.13 22.28 -23.18
C ALA A 458 -4.32 22.16 -24.12
N GLY A 459 -4.28 22.87 -25.26
CA GLY A 459 -5.39 22.97 -26.23
C GLY A 459 -6.31 24.14 -25.97
N ILE A 460 -6.10 24.92 -24.93
CA ILE A 460 -6.80 26.17 -24.60
C ILE A 460 -5.82 27.23 -24.12
N ASP A 461 -6.20 28.49 -24.28
CA ASP A 461 -5.48 29.63 -23.70
C ASP A 461 -6.11 29.99 -22.35
N TYR A 462 -5.30 30.08 -21.31
CA TYR A 462 -5.72 30.54 -19.99
C TYR A 462 -4.56 31.23 -19.27
N SER A 463 -4.89 32.05 -18.26
CA SER A 463 -3.91 32.76 -17.44
C SER A 463 -4.25 32.57 -15.97
N SER A 464 -3.23 32.35 -15.16
CA SER A 464 -3.31 32.35 -13.70
C SER A 464 -2.82 33.70 -13.19
N PHE A 465 -3.58 34.30 -12.28
CA PHE A 465 -3.19 35.54 -11.60
C PHE A 465 -2.79 35.20 -10.17
N PHE A 466 -1.57 35.60 -9.78
CA PHE A 466 -0.97 35.34 -8.46
C PHE A 466 -1.18 36.49 -7.51
#